data_933b6ac32a1e86e60bcdd9f00f157ee7
#
_entry.id   933b6ac32a1e86e60bcdd9f00f157ee7
#
_cell.length_a   1.000
_cell.length_b   1.000
_cell.length_c   1.000
_cell.angle_alpha   90.00
_cell.angle_beta   90.00
_cell.angle_gamma   90.00
#
_symmetry.space_group_name_H-M   'P 1'
#
loop_
_entity.id
_entity.type
_entity.pdbx_description
1 polymer ?
#
loop_
_entity_poly.entity_id
_entity_poly.type
_entity_poly.pdbx_seq_one_letter_code
_entity_poly.pdbx_strand_id
1 'polypeptide(L)'
;MHDVAEQAGVSLATVDRVLNGRPGVSGAMTKRVRATIDQLGFQRDHFAASLATNRRHRFLFVLPKIDSNTFICTLRDEILAQAALLSARRTQLSLVQYAAFDAQALADVLYAAGEAGARAGINGVAIVGVDAPVVRAAIEFLHERGVAVITLVSDVNPSRRLHCIGINNVAAGRLAASLTGRFNARRGGRVAMIAGSLGLRDHSERSLGFTQVIQQDYPHLVLLPAVEGLDDGRVAADLTRMLLSEHPDLVGIYSIGAGNRGIVEALEQSGRQHEIVVVGHELTTHTRRGLLTGTFDAVLHQQVSDEISVAVETLRAACDGIADHVPPPIRIDIFLRDNIS
;
A
#
# COMPACT_ATOMS: atom_id res chain seq x y z
N MET A 1 -8.85 30.46 -3.94
CA MET A 1 -7.79 31.50 -4.06
C MET A 1 -8.34 32.93 -3.98
N HIS A 2 -9.49 33.22 -4.60
CA HIS A 2 -10.12 34.55 -4.50
C HIS A 2 -10.44 34.91 -3.07
N ASP A 3 -11.08 34.02 -2.32
CA ASP A 3 -11.47 34.23 -0.94
C ASP A 3 -10.26 34.45 0.00
N VAL A 4 -9.16 33.71 -0.27
CA VAL A 4 -7.88 33.89 0.46
C VAL A 4 -7.27 35.27 0.14
N ALA A 5 -7.30 35.70 -1.12
CA ALA A 5 -6.78 37.00 -1.53
C ALA A 5 -7.56 38.14 -0.89
N GLU A 6 -8.88 38.05 -0.92
CA GLU A 6 -9.81 39.02 -0.34
C GLU A 6 -9.62 39.11 1.19
N GLN A 7 -9.65 37.99 1.90
CA GLN A 7 -9.54 37.95 3.35
C GLN A 7 -8.14 38.29 3.87
N ALA A 8 -7.08 37.94 3.12
CA ALA A 8 -5.71 38.36 3.42
C ALA A 8 -5.38 39.79 3.00
N GLY A 9 -6.27 40.46 2.26
CA GLY A 9 -6.07 41.82 1.73
C GLY A 9 -4.86 41.93 0.81
N VAL A 10 -4.68 40.94 -0.10
CA VAL A 10 -3.57 40.88 -1.06
C VAL A 10 -4.07 40.54 -2.46
N SER A 11 -3.22 40.72 -3.47
CA SER A 11 -3.56 40.31 -4.83
C SER A 11 -3.54 38.79 -4.99
N LEU A 12 -4.30 38.24 -5.95
CA LEU A 12 -4.21 36.84 -6.34
C LEU A 12 -2.79 36.41 -6.72
N ALA A 13 -2.02 37.29 -7.35
CA ALA A 13 -0.63 37.05 -7.68
C ALA A 13 0.25 36.90 -6.45
N THR A 14 -0.07 37.60 -5.36
CA THR A 14 0.63 37.46 -4.07
C THR A 14 0.29 36.14 -3.42
N VAL A 15 -0.97 35.72 -3.41
CA VAL A 15 -1.39 34.40 -2.91
C VAL A 15 -0.72 33.28 -3.71
N ASP A 16 -0.67 33.39 -5.05
CA ASP A 16 0.00 32.42 -5.91
C ASP A 16 1.51 32.31 -5.62
N ARG A 17 2.18 33.47 -5.42
CA ARG A 17 3.62 33.48 -5.05
C ARG A 17 3.87 32.82 -3.69
N VAL A 18 3.03 33.07 -2.69
CA VAL A 18 3.15 32.46 -1.35
C VAL A 18 2.92 30.97 -1.42
N LEU A 19 1.87 30.53 -2.14
CA LEU A 19 1.55 29.11 -2.32
C LEU A 19 2.63 28.33 -3.09
N ASN A 20 3.35 29.02 -4.00
CA ASN A 20 4.40 28.42 -4.82
C ASN A 20 5.82 28.68 -4.29
N GLY A 21 5.98 29.28 -3.11
CA GLY A 21 7.29 29.60 -2.55
C GLY A 21 8.13 30.56 -3.40
N ARG A 22 7.51 31.33 -4.31
CA ARG A 22 8.22 32.22 -5.23
C ARG A 22 8.70 33.48 -4.53
N PRO A 23 9.89 34.00 -4.86
CA PRO A 23 10.42 35.23 -4.27
C PRO A 23 9.57 36.46 -4.61
N GLY A 24 9.71 37.53 -3.82
CA GLY A 24 9.06 38.81 -4.06
C GLY A 24 7.84 39.07 -3.17
N VAL A 25 7.65 38.32 -2.09
CA VAL A 25 6.64 38.57 -1.06
C VAL A 25 7.33 38.77 0.29
N SER A 26 6.98 39.82 1.04
CA SER A 26 7.55 40.05 2.37
C SER A 26 7.17 38.95 3.37
N GLY A 27 8.04 38.69 4.35
CA GLY A 27 7.80 37.65 5.37
C GLY A 27 6.51 37.92 6.19
N ALA A 28 6.16 39.19 6.44
CA ALA A 28 4.92 39.54 7.11
C ALA A 28 3.68 39.18 6.27
N MET A 29 3.76 39.44 4.96
CA MET A 29 2.66 39.12 4.03
C MET A 29 2.53 37.61 3.81
N THR A 30 3.64 36.89 3.76
CA THR A 30 3.65 35.41 3.69
C THR A 30 2.99 34.79 4.92
N LYS A 31 3.30 35.29 6.14
CA LYS A 31 2.65 34.81 7.38
C LYS A 31 1.14 35.09 7.37
N ARG A 32 0.73 36.28 6.93
CA ARG A 32 -0.70 36.65 6.85
C ARG A 32 -1.47 35.75 5.89
N VAL A 33 -0.94 35.52 4.68
CA VAL A 33 -1.59 34.64 3.69
C VAL A 33 -1.69 33.20 4.21
N ARG A 34 -0.63 32.65 4.84
CA ARG A 34 -0.66 31.31 5.43
C ARG A 34 -1.70 31.19 6.54
N ALA A 35 -1.75 32.16 7.45
CA ALA A 35 -2.77 32.18 8.52
C ALA A 35 -4.20 32.22 7.96
N THR A 36 -4.43 32.96 6.86
CA THR A 36 -5.74 33.03 6.21
C THR A 36 -6.09 31.70 5.52
N ILE A 37 -5.11 31.02 4.92
CA ILE A 37 -5.27 29.68 4.33
C ILE A 37 -5.72 28.68 5.39
N ASP A 38 -5.04 28.66 6.54
CA ASP A 38 -5.35 27.79 7.68
C ASP A 38 -6.74 28.11 8.27
N GLN A 39 -7.08 29.39 8.41
CA GLN A 39 -8.37 29.84 8.94
C GLN A 39 -9.54 29.49 8.03
N LEU A 40 -9.37 29.54 6.72
CA LEU A 40 -10.41 29.21 5.74
C LEU A 40 -10.47 27.71 5.46
N GLY A 41 -9.54 26.90 5.95
CA GLY A 41 -9.39 25.50 5.54
C GLY A 41 -9.15 25.36 4.03
N PHE A 42 -8.55 26.41 3.41
CA PHE A 42 -8.37 26.44 1.95
C PHE A 42 -7.42 25.33 1.49
N GLN A 43 -7.98 24.34 0.85
CA GLN A 43 -7.21 23.35 0.10
C GLN A 43 -7.05 23.82 -1.36
N ARG A 44 -5.81 23.86 -1.81
CA ARG A 44 -5.51 24.20 -3.20
C ARG A 44 -6.13 23.15 -4.13
N ASP A 45 -7.02 23.58 -5.01
CA ASP A 45 -7.44 22.73 -6.11
C ASP A 45 -6.26 22.58 -7.10
N HIS A 46 -5.49 21.50 -6.92
CA HIS A 46 -4.36 21.17 -7.77
C HIS A 46 -4.79 20.90 -9.21
N PHE A 47 -6.07 20.52 -9.43
CA PHE A 47 -6.63 20.37 -10.77
C PHE A 47 -6.78 21.70 -11.50
N ALA A 48 -7.24 22.75 -10.81
CA ALA A 48 -7.34 24.07 -11.39
C ALA A 48 -5.96 24.66 -11.74
N ALA A 49 -4.94 24.39 -10.90
CA ALA A 49 -3.57 24.83 -11.16
C ALA A 49 -2.92 24.10 -12.35
N SER A 50 -3.16 22.80 -12.52
CA SER A 50 -2.65 22.02 -13.66
C SER A 50 -3.33 22.38 -14.97
N LEU A 51 -4.60 22.76 -14.94
CA LEU A 51 -5.32 23.30 -16.10
C LEU A 51 -4.71 24.62 -16.60
N ALA A 52 -4.26 25.48 -15.67
CA ALA A 52 -3.61 26.75 -16.00
C ALA A 52 -2.22 26.60 -16.62
N THR A 53 -1.48 25.53 -16.27
CA THR A 53 -0.11 25.27 -16.78
C THR A 53 -0.06 24.44 -18.06
N ASN A 54 -1.18 23.95 -18.57
CA ASN A 54 -1.29 23.10 -19.78
C ASN A 54 -0.42 21.83 -19.76
N ARG A 55 0.06 21.40 -18.56
CA ARG A 55 0.90 20.22 -18.41
C ARG A 55 0.09 18.94 -18.59
N ARG A 56 0.68 17.95 -19.23
CA ARG A 56 0.16 16.58 -19.34
C ARG A 56 1.00 15.68 -18.45
N HIS A 57 0.34 14.90 -17.59
CA HIS A 57 0.99 13.90 -16.76
C HIS A 57 0.81 12.52 -17.38
N ARG A 58 1.90 11.75 -17.44
CA ARG A 58 1.90 10.36 -17.90
C ARG A 58 2.57 9.51 -16.85
N PHE A 59 1.78 8.70 -16.17
CA PHE A 59 2.25 7.85 -15.10
C PHE A 59 2.17 6.38 -15.51
N LEU A 60 3.24 5.66 -15.21
CA LEU A 60 3.34 4.22 -15.39
C LEU A 60 3.19 3.52 -14.06
N PHE A 61 2.22 2.63 -13.94
CA PHE A 61 2.07 1.71 -12.83
C PHE A 61 2.69 0.38 -13.20
N VAL A 62 3.53 -0.18 -12.30
CA VAL A 62 4.23 -1.44 -12.52
C VAL A 62 3.87 -2.40 -11.39
N LEU A 63 3.12 -3.44 -11.71
CA LEU A 63 2.60 -4.42 -10.75
C LEU A 63 3.15 -5.82 -11.02
N PRO A 64 3.29 -6.69 -9.99
CA PRO A 64 3.56 -8.10 -10.23
C PRO A 64 2.36 -8.76 -10.93
N LYS A 65 2.64 -9.75 -11.79
CA LYS A 65 1.60 -10.57 -12.41
C LYS A 65 1.33 -11.79 -11.54
N ILE A 66 0.28 -11.75 -10.75
CA ILE A 66 -0.19 -12.85 -9.90
C ILE A 66 -1.71 -12.93 -10.01
N ASP A 67 -2.20 -13.75 -10.93
CA ASP A 67 -3.64 -13.86 -11.22
C ASP A 67 -4.41 -14.52 -10.04
N SER A 68 -3.73 -15.28 -9.18
CA SER A 68 -4.30 -15.88 -7.97
C SER A 68 -4.41 -14.89 -6.78
N ASN A 69 -3.70 -13.77 -6.82
CA ASN A 69 -3.72 -12.77 -5.76
C ASN A 69 -4.83 -11.74 -6.03
N THR A 70 -5.96 -11.88 -5.34
CA THR A 70 -7.13 -11.02 -5.49
C THR A 70 -6.82 -9.56 -5.20
N PHE A 71 -5.92 -9.25 -4.27
CA PHE A 71 -5.54 -7.88 -3.94
C PHE A 71 -4.82 -7.21 -5.12
N ILE A 72 -3.85 -7.88 -5.73
CA ILE A 72 -3.14 -7.38 -6.92
C ILE A 72 -4.11 -7.20 -8.10
N CYS A 73 -5.07 -8.11 -8.27
CA CYS A 73 -6.13 -7.97 -9.26
C CYS A 73 -6.99 -6.73 -9.01
N THR A 74 -7.40 -6.49 -7.75
CA THR A 74 -8.16 -5.30 -7.36
C THR A 74 -7.37 -4.02 -7.60
N LEU A 75 -6.08 -4.01 -7.26
CA LEU A 75 -5.19 -2.88 -7.51
C LEU A 75 -5.08 -2.55 -9.01
N ARG A 76 -4.92 -3.58 -9.84
CA ARG A 76 -4.92 -3.47 -11.31
C ARG A 76 -6.22 -2.86 -11.82
N ASP A 77 -7.35 -3.39 -11.39
CA ASP A 77 -8.67 -2.99 -11.88
C ASP A 77 -8.99 -1.55 -11.46
N GLU A 78 -8.59 -1.13 -10.25
CA GLU A 78 -8.72 0.25 -9.79
C GLU A 78 -7.85 1.22 -10.61
N ILE A 79 -6.60 0.86 -10.92
CA ILE A 79 -5.73 1.68 -11.80
C ILE A 79 -6.40 1.88 -13.16
N LEU A 80 -6.98 0.83 -13.75
CA LEU A 80 -7.66 0.91 -15.03
C LEU A 80 -8.94 1.76 -14.96
N ALA A 81 -9.71 1.65 -13.88
CA ALA A 81 -10.87 2.48 -13.64
C ALA A 81 -10.50 3.97 -13.51
N GLN A 82 -9.48 4.27 -12.71
CA GLN A 82 -9.00 5.65 -12.58
C GLN A 82 -8.36 6.19 -13.85
N ALA A 83 -7.71 5.36 -14.67
CA ALA A 83 -7.17 5.76 -15.96
C ALA A 83 -8.26 6.34 -16.88
N ALA A 84 -9.43 5.69 -16.93
CA ALA A 84 -10.57 6.18 -17.71
C ALA A 84 -11.05 7.55 -17.22
N LEU A 85 -11.15 7.75 -15.90
CA LEU A 85 -11.61 9.00 -15.29
C LEU A 85 -10.60 10.15 -15.45
N LEU A 86 -9.31 9.85 -15.32
CA LEU A 86 -8.24 10.86 -15.31
C LEU A 86 -7.81 11.29 -16.72
N SER A 87 -8.14 10.51 -17.75
CA SER A 87 -7.82 10.86 -19.15
C SER A 87 -8.40 12.22 -19.55
N ALA A 88 -9.64 12.52 -19.13
CA ALA A 88 -10.28 13.81 -19.33
C ALA A 88 -9.59 14.96 -18.57
N ARG A 89 -8.80 14.65 -17.56
CA ARG A 89 -8.05 15.59 -16.71
C ARG A 89 -6.58 15.70 -17.07
N ARG A 90 -6.21 15.36 -18.32
CA ARG A 90 -4.84 15.40 -18.86
C ARG A 90 -3.82 14.56 -18.08
N THR A 91 -4.28 13.56 -17.36
CA THR A 91 -3.45 12.58 -16.69
C THR A 91 -3.71 11.22 -17.33
N GLN A 92 -2.68 10.68 -17.96
CA GLN A 92 -2.71 9.36 -18.57
C GLN A 92 -2.04 8.37 -17.63
N LEU A 93 -2.77 7.34 -17.24
CA LEU A 93 -2.22 6.19 -16.52
C LEU A 93 -2.00 5.04 -17.51
N SER A 94 -0.86 4.39 -17.41
CA SER A 94 -0.53 3.15 -18.10
C SER A 94 -0.10 2.10 -17.10
N LEU A 95 -0.32 0.84 -17.44
CA LEU A 95 -0.04 -0.30 -16.57
C LEU A 95 0.83 -1.30 -17.30
N VAL A 96 1.89 -1.76 -16.63
CA VAL A 96 2.74 -2.87 -17.06
C VAL A 96 2.84 -3.86 -15.91
N GLN A 97 2.86 -5.14 -16.21
CA GLN A 97 3.06 -6.19 -15.23
C GLN A 97 4.40 -6.89 -15.46
N TYR A 98 5.08 -7.27 -14.36
CA TYR A 98 6.32 -8.03 -14.38
C TYR A 98 6.13 -9.41 -13.72
N ALA A 99 7.05 -10.34 -13.96
CA ALA A 99 7.02 -11.66 -13.34
C ALA A 99 7.14 -11.54 -11.81
N ALA A 100 6.16 -12.07 -11.08
CA ALA A 100 6.06 -11.92 -9.63
C ALA A 100 7.30 -12.45 -8.92
N PHE A 101 7.71 -11.77 -7.84
CA PHE A 101 8.89 -12.07 -7.03
C PHE A 101 10.23 -11.98 -7.79
N ASP A 102 10.22 -11.56 -9.06
CA ASP A 102 11.41 -11.43 -9.90
C ASP A 102 11.92 -9.99 -9.92
N ALA A 103 12.97 -9.72 -9.14
CA ALA A 103 13.60 -8.41 -9.04
C ALA A 103 14.25 -7.96 -10.37
N GLN A 104 14.78 -8.89 -11.17
CA GLN A 104 15.37 -8.57 -12.46
C GLN A 104 14.30 -8.15 -13.47
N ALA A 105 13.20 -8.90 -13.54
CA ALA A 105 12.08 -8.55 -14.40
C ALA A 105 11.50 -7.17 -14.07
N LEU A 106 11.39 -6.82 -12.77
CA LEU A 106 10.99 -5.47 -12.36
C LEU A 106 12.01 -4.42 -12.83
N ALA A 107 13.29 -4.64 -12.60
CA ALA A 107 14.35 -3.71 -13.01
C ALA A 107 14.37 -3.49 -14.54
N ASP A 108 14.19 -4.53 -15.32
CA ASP A 108 14.15 -4.44 -16.80
C ASP A 108 12.99 -3.55 -17.28
N VAL A 109 11.81 -3.67 -16.65
CA VAL A 109 10.66 -2.77 -16.90
C VAL A 109 10.99 -1.32 -16.57
N LEU A 110 11.69 -1.08 -15.44
CA LEU A 110 12.06 0.28 -15.02
C LEU A 110 13.12 0.89 -15.96
N TYR A 111 14.12 0.13 -16.39
CA TYR A 111 15.10 0.58 -17.37
C TYR A 111 14.42 0.90 -18.72
N ALA A 112 13.54 0.03 -19.20
CA ALA A 112 12.78 0.28 -20.42
C ALA A 112 11.89 1.55 -20.31
N ALA A 113 11.28 1.78 -19.15
CA ALA A 113 10.50 2.99 -18.88
C ALA A 113 11.36 4.25 -18.92
N GLY A 114 12.57 4.22 -18.36
CA GLY A 114 13.52 5.33 -18.38
C GLY A 114 14.07 5.63 -19.78
N GLU A 115 14.37 4.61 -20.57
CA GLU A 115 14.79 4.76 -21.97
C GLU A 115 13.68 5.30 -22.86
N ALA A 116 12.45 4.83 -22.66
CA ALA A 116 11.27 5.34 -23.36
C ALA A 116 10.84 6.72 -22.83
N GLY A 117 11.21 7.08 -21.61
CA GLY A 117 10.73 8.28 -20.90
C GLY A 117 10.86 9.57 -21.71
N ALA A 118 11.99 9.78 -22.37
CA ALA A 118 12.21 10.96 -23.23
C ALA A 118 11.30 10.96 -24.48
N ARG A 119 10.92 9.80 -25.01
CA ARG A 119 10.08 9.65 -26.22
C ARG A 119 8.60 9.49 -25.86
N ALA A 120 8.29 8.70 -24.83
CA ALA A 120 6.91 8.44 -24.40
C ALA A 120 6.39 9.50 -23.42
N GLY A 121 7.26 10.39 -22.91
CA GLY A 121 6.91 11.47 -22.00
C GLY A 121 6.42 10.96 -20.62
N ILE A 122 6.91 9.81 -20.14
CA ILE A 122 6.62 9.30 -18.81
C ILE A 122 7.26 10.23 -17.78
N ASN A 123 6.45 10.77 -16.88
CA ASN A 123 6.89 11.74 -15.86
C ASN A 123 7.01 11.11 -14.48
N GLY A 124 6.28 10.02 -14.22
CA GLY A 124 6.30 9.33 -12.94
C GLY A 124 6.02 7.86 -13.07
N VAL A 125 6.55 7.09 -12.13
CA VAL A 125 6.40 5.64 -12.05
C VAL A 125 5.99 5.26 -10.63
N ALA A 126 4.95 4.43 -10.52
CA ALA A 126 4.50 3.82 -9.27
C ALA A 126 4.73 2.31 -9.35
N ILE A 127 5.43 1.72 -8.39
CA ILE A 127 5.80 0.31 -8.43
C ILE A 127 5.35 -0.42 -7.17
N VAL A 128 4.83 -1.63 -7.30
CA VAL A 128 4.84 -2.58 -6.18
C VAL A 128 6.23 -3.20 -6.16
N GLY A 129 7.02 -2.85 -5.13
CA GLY A 129 8.45 -3.06 -5.15
C GLY A 129 8.90 -4.45 -4.68
N VAL A 130 10.00 -4.94 -5.26
CA VAL A 130 10.84 -6.01 -4.70
C VAL A 130 12.13 -5.35 -4.22
N ASP A 131 12.42 -5.42 -2.91
CA ASP A 131 13.58 -4.75 -2.34
C ASP A 131 14.88 -5.51 -2.64
N ALA A 132 15.49 -5.16 -3.77
CA ALA A 132 16.73 -5.77 -4.26
C ALA A 132 17.68 -4.71 -4.84
N PRO A 133 19.01 -4.97 -4.82
CA PRO A 133 20.00 -4.02 -5.34
C PRO A 133 19.76 -3.59 -6.80
N VAL A 134 19.35 -4.54 -7.66
CA VAL A 134 19.08 -4.27 -9.08
C VAL A 134 17.88 -3.32 -9.27
N VAL A 135 16.85 -3.43 -8.42
CA VAL A 135 15.68 -2.54 -8.44
C VAL A 135 16.06 -1.15 -7.94
N ARG A 136 16.89 -1.07 -6.89
CA ARG A 136 17.40 0.23 -6.38
C ARG A 136 18.21 0.96 -7.45
N ALA A 137 19.07 0.24 -8.19
CA ALA A 137 19.83 0.81 -9.31
C ALA A 137 18.91 1.32 -10.45
N ALA A 138 17.84 0.58 -10.75
CA ALA A 138 16.85 0.99 -11.75
C ALA A 138 16.05 2.24 -11.30
N ILE A 139 15.74 2.37 -10.01
CA ILE A 139 15.12 3.58 -9.43
C ILE A 139 16.07 4.78 -9.55
N GLU A 140 17.36 4.60 -9.23
CA GLU A 140 18.39 5.66 -9.41
C GLU A 140 18.46 6.11 -10.87
N PHE A 141 18.48 5.16 -11.81
CA PHE A 141 18.48 5.43 -13.24
C PHE A 141 17.28 6.28 -13.71
N LEU A 142 16.09 6.02 -13.17
CA LEU A 142 14.89 6.83 -13.43
C LEU A 142 15.00 8.23 -12.83
N HIS A 143 15.51 8.32 -11.60
CA HIS A 143 15.71 9.57 -10.90
C HIS A 143 16.67 10.51 -11.65
N GLU A 144 17.81 10.00 -12.15
CA GLU A 144 18.77 10.74 -12.96
C GLU A 144 18.16 11.30 -14.26
N ARG A 145 17.08 10.69 -14.74
CA ARG A 145 16.32 11.13 -15.92
C ARG A 145 15.14 12.05 -15.59
N GLY A 146 15.01 12.47 -14.34
CA GLY A 146 13.94 13.34 -13.88
C GLY A 146 12.57 12.67 -13.83
N VAL A 147 12.51 11.34 -13.80
CA VAL A 147 11.27 10.58 -13.62
C VAL A 147 11.04 10.38 -12.13
N ALA A 148 9.90 10.86 -11.64
CA ALA A 148 9.48 10.69 -10.26
C ALA A 148 9.14 9.22 -9.99
N VAL A 149 9.65 8.62 -8.90
CA VAL A 149 9.35 7.24 -8.54
C VAL A 149 8.73 7.20 -7.14
N ILE A 150 7.64 6.46 -7.01
CA ILE A 150 7.03 6.08 -5.73
C ILE A 150 6.89 4.56 -5.66
N THR A 151 6.86 4.03 -4.45
CA THR A 151 6.51 2.63 -4.21
C THR A 151 5.07 2.54 -3.69
N LEU A 152 4.39 1.46 -4.02
CA LEU A 152 3.05 1.10 -3.56
C LEU A 152 3.11 -0.20 -2.78
N VAL A 153 2.35 -0.31 -1.70
CA VAL A 153 2.17 -1.55 -0.91
C VAL A 153 3.49 -2.03 -0.31
N SER A 154 4.42 -2.49 -1.15
CA SER A 154 5.74 -2.99 -0.77
C SER A 154 6.83 -2.00 -1.17
N ASP A 155 7.70 -1.67 -0.23
CA ASP A 155 8.71 -0.62 -0.36
C ASP A 155 10.06 -1.13 -0.89
N VAL A 156 10.84 -0.20 -1.44
CA VAL A 156 12.26 -0.38 -1.82
C VAL A 156 13.09 0.67 -1.12
N ASN A 157 13.75 0.30 -0.03
CA ASN A 157 14.46 1.25 0.82
C ASN A 157 15.78 0.64 1.37
N PRO A 158 16.94 1.33 1.25
CA PRO A 158 17.10 2.70 0.74
C PRO A 158 17.05 2.80 -0.79
N SER A 159 16.40 3.84 -1.33
CA SER A 159 16.41 4.17 -2.76
C SER A 159 16.07 5.65 -2.98
N ARG A 160 16.12 6.13 -4.23
CA ARG A 160 15.72 7.49 -4.63
C ARG A 160 14.21 7.63 -4.90
N ARG A 161 13.40 6.69 -4.44
CA ARG A 161 11.95 6.86 -4.45
C ARG A 161 11.54 8.06 -3.59
N LEU A 162 10.51 8.78 -3.98
CA LEU A 162 10.00 9.93 -3.25
C LEU A 162 9.26 9.51 -1.98
N HIS A 163 8.28 8.64 -2.13
CA HIS A 163 7.41 8.16 -1.05
C HIS A 163 7.08 6.69 -1.25
N CYS A 164 6.72 6.02 -0.15
CA CYS A 164 6.02 4.75 -0.15
C CYS A 164 4.55 5.02 0.20
N ILE A 165 3.63 4.57 -0.65
CA ILE A 165 2.19 4.68 -0.46
C ILE A 165 1.66 3.31 -0.07
N GLY A 166 1.05 3.21 1.08
CA GLY A 166 0.53 1.98 1.66
C GLY A 166 0.32 2.13 3.15
N ILE A 167 -0.15 1.08 3.78
CA ILE A 167 -0.34 1.04 5.23
C ILE A 167 1.02 0.91 5.96
N ASN A 168 1.03 1.24 7.24
CA ASN A 168 2.16 0.90 8.10
C ASN A 168 2.15 -0.61 8.39
N ASN A 169 2.98 -1.37 7.69
CA ASN A 169 2.99 -2.83 7.76
C ASN A 169 3.45 -3.37 9.13
N VAL A 170 4.37 -2.68 9.82
CA VAL A 170 4.74 -3.05 11.19
C VAL A 170 3.54 -2.87 12.13
N ALA A 171 2.79 -1.77 12.00
CA ALA A 171 1.58 -1.55 12.79
C ALA A 171 0.48 -2.57 12.47
N ALA A 172 0.33 -2.97 11.20
CA ALA A 172 -0.60 -4.02 10.79
C ALA A 172 -0.26 -5.37 11.43
N GLY A 173 1.02 -5.77 11.43
CA GLY A 173 1.49 -6.97 12.13
C GLY A 173 1.23 -6.91 13.63
N ARG A 174 1.53 -5.78 14.28
CA ARG A 174 1.24 -5.57 15.71
C ARG A 174 -0.25 -5.68 16.02
N LEU A 175 -1.10 -5.12 15.15
CA LEU A 175 -2.55 -5.19 15.28
C LEU A 175 -3.06 -6.64 15.14
N ALA A 176 -2.57 -7.37 14.13
CA ALA A 176 -2.90 -8.80 13.95
C ALA A 176 -2.51 -9.62 15.19
N ALA A 177 -1.32 -9.38 15.75
CA ALA A 177 -0.87 -10.06 16.97
C ALA A 177 -1.74 -9.73 18.18
N SER A 178 -2.13 -8.47 18.33
CA SER A 178 -3.02 -8.05 19.44
C SER A 178 -4.39 -8.72 19.34
N LEU A 179 -4.95 -8.85 18.13
CA LEU A 179 -6.20 -9.57 17.90
C LEU A 179 -6.03 -11.07 18.20
N THR A 180 -4.99 -11.71 17.63
CA THR A 180 -4.70 -13.13 17.86
C THR A 180 -4.52 -13.42 19.36
N GLY A 181 -3.77 -12.60 20.07
CA GLY A 181 -3.51 -12.77 21.51
C GLY A 181 -4.77 -12.56 22.36
N ARG A 182 -5.59 -11.55 22.04
CA ARG A 182 -6.84 -11.29 22.77
C ARG A 182 -7.88 -12.39 22.57
N PHE A 183 -8.00 -12.92 21.35
CA PHE A 183 -8.91 -14.04 21.08
C PHE A 183 -8.44 -15.36 21.72
N ASN A 184 -7.11 -15.50 21.97
CA ASN A 184 -6.52 -16.62 22.68
C ASN A 184 -6.18 -16.30 24.16
N ALA A 185 -6.77 -15.30 24.79
CA ALA A 185 -6.37 -14.80 26.13
C ALA A 185 -6.35 -15.86 27.24
N ARG A 186 -7.11 -16.93 27.09
CA ARG A 186 -7.22 -18.03 28.06
C ARG A 186 -6.68 -19.37 27.56
N ARG A 187 -6.08 -19.37 26.35
CA ARG A 187 -5.65 -20.58 25.65
C ARG A 187 -4.20 -20.45 25.20
N GLY A 188 -3.31 -21.26 25.79
CA GLY A 188 -1.96 -21.40 25.29
C GLY A 188 -1.89 -22.33 24.08
N GLY A 189 -0.84 -22.23 23.30
CA GLY A 189 -0.58 -23.08 22.15
C GLY A 189 0.30 -22.42 21.11
N ARG A 190 0.40 -23.04 19.95
CA ARG A 190 1.23 -22.55 18.85
C ARG A 190 0.46 -21.60 17.93
N VAL A 191 1.16 -20.62 17.40
CA VAL A 191 0.65 -19.68 16.39
C VAL A 191 1.56 -19.73 15.17
N ALA A 192 0.98 -19.90 13.99
CA ALA A 192 1.69 -19.94 12.73
C ALA A 192 1.54 -18.63 11.95
N MET A 193 2.52 -18.31 11.11
CA MET A 193 2.48 -17.24 10.13
C MET A 193 2.63 -17.84 8.71
N ILE A 194 1.72 -17.48 7.81
CA ILE A 194 1.78 -17.85 6.40
C ILE A 194 1.95 -16.56 5.58
N ALA A 195 3.11 -16.39 4.96
CA ALA A 195 3.44 -15.24 4.13
C ALA A 195 3.40 -15.60 2.65
N GLY A 196 3.25 -14.63 1.76
CA GLY A 196 3.52 -14.83 0.33
C GLY A 196 5.02 -15.08 0.12
N SER A 197 5.83 -14.10 0.42
CA SER A 197 7.28 -14.24 0.52
C SER A 197 7.85 -13.25 1.54
N LEU A 198 8.78 -13.71 2.38
CA LEU A 198 9.51 -12.84 3.32
C LEU A 198 10.55 -11.96 2.63
N GLY A 199 10.84 -12.21 1.35
CA GLY A 199 11.61 -11.30 0.50
C GLY A 199 10.86 -10.01 0.11
N LEU A 200 9.54 -9.97 0.30
CA LEU A 200 8.73 -8.76 0.17
C LEU A 200 8.78 -7.97 1.49
N ARG A 201 9.03 -6.68 1.38
CA ARG A 201 9.22 -5.83 2.55
C ARG A 201 7.97 -5.69 3.41
N ASP A 202 6.80 -5.54 2.82
CA ASP A 202 5.52 -5.50 3.52
C ASP A 202 5.28 -6.77 4.33
N HIS A 203 5.58 -7.96 3.78
CA HIS A 203 5.43 -9.22 4.50
C HIS A 203 6.44 -9.36 5.65
N SER A 204 7.69 -8.98 5.45
CA SER A 204 8.71 -9.02 6.50
C SER A 204 8.42 -8.01 7.62
N GLU A 205 7.92 -6.82 7.31
CA GLU A 205 7.50 -5.82 8.29
C GLU A 205 6.26 -6.25 9.08
N ARG A 206 5.26 -6.87 8.43
CA ARG A 206 4.10 -7.48 9.11
C ARG A 206 4.54 -8.60 10.05
N SER A 207 5.43 -9.49 9.59
CA SER A 207 6.00 -10.56 10.41
C SER A 207 6.76 -10.01 11.62
N LEU A 208 7.58 -8.96 11.44
CA LEU A 208 8.30 -8.30 12.52
C LEU A 208 7.35 -7.74 13.59
N GLY A 209 6.34 -6.97 13.16
CA GLY A 209 5.36 -6.38 14.07
C GLY A 209 4.57 -7.43 14.85
N PHE A 210 4.18 -8.52 14.18
CA PHE A 210 3.48 -9.63 14.79
C PHE A 210 4.34 -10.34 15.85
N THR A 211 5.58 -10.66 15.50
CA THR A 211 6.54 -11.34 16.38
C THR A 211 6.80 -10.52 17.65
N GLN A 212 7.01 -9.21 17.52
CA GLN A 212 7.27 -8.33 18.66
C GLN A 212 6.16 -8.40 19.69
N VAL A 213 4.89 -8.30 19.27
CA VAL A 213 3.75 -8.25 20.19
C VAL A 213 3.47 -9.64 20.79
N ILE A 214 3.53 -10.72 20.00
CA ILE A 214 3.32 -12.08 20.54
C ILE A 214 4.35 -12.37 21.60
N GLN A 215 5.62 -12.10 21.35
CA GLN A 215 6.70 -12.41 22.32
C GLN A 215 6.63 -11.54 23.58
N GLN A 216 6.25 -10.28 23.45
CA GLN A 216 6.23 -9.34 24.57
C GLN A 216 4.96 -9.46 25.41
N ASP A 217 3.79 -9.52 24.77
CA ASP A 217 2.50 -9.34 25.45
C ASP A 217 1.73 -10.65 25.65
N TYR A 218 2.08 -11.72 24.89
CA TYR A 218 1.36 -13.00 24.91
C TYR A 218 2.30 -14.20 25.06
N PRO A 219 3.09 -14.29 26.15
CA PRO A 219 4.13 -15.33 26.32
C PRO A 219 3.57 -16.76 26.43
N HIS A 220 2.27 -16.93 26.60
CA HIS A 220 1.58 -18.23 26.57
C HIS A 220 1.36 -18.75 25.13
N LEU A 221 1.63 -17.93 24.11
CA LEU A 221 1.58 -18.30 22.71
C LEU A 221 2.99 -18.53 22.15
N VAL A 222 3.21 -19.70 21.58
CA VAL A 222 4.50 -20.08 20.98
C VAL A 222 4.44 -19.81 19.48
N LEU A 223 5.24 -18.85 19.03
CA LEU A 223 5.28 -18.52 17.62
C LEU A 223 6.14 -19.53 16.84
N LEU A 224 5.56 -20.10 15.78
CA LEU A 224 6.28 -20.95 14.83
C LEU A 224 7.07 -20.10 13.83
N PRO A 225 8.13 -20.66 13.21
CA PRO A 225 8.76 -20.01 12.05
C PRO A 225 7.74 -19.74 10.96
N ALA A 226 7.86 -18.58 10.30
CA ALA A 226 6.97 -18.24 9.19
C ALA A 226 7.24 -19.16 7.99
N VAL A 227 6.16 -19.56 7.30
CA VAL A 227 6.20 -20.34 6.07
C VAL A 227 5.77 -19.51 4.87
N GLU A 228 6.33 -19.79 3.68
CA GLU A 228 6.05 -19.03 2.46
C GLU A 228 5.09 -19.78 1.54
N GLY A 229 3.92 -19.19 1.31
CA GLY A 229 2.83 -19.73 0.49
C GLY A 229 2.77 -19.17 -0.93
N LEU A 230 3.72 -18.31 -1.32
CA LEU A 230 3.86 -17.70 -2.66
C LEU A 230 2.58 -17.02 -3.19
N ASP A 231 1.72 -16.55 -2.27
CA ASP A 231 0.40 -16.00 -2.57
C ASP A 231 -0.50 -16.95 -3.39
N ASP A 232 -0.21 -18.25 -3.33
CA ASP A 232 -0.96 -19.30 -4.03
C ASP A 232 -1.88 -20.06 -3.05
N GLY A 233 -3.16 -20.17 -3.41
CA GLY A 233 -4.15 -20.82 -2.56
C GLY A 233 -3.92 -22.32 -2.37
N ARG A 234 -3.31 -23.04 -3.34
CA ARG A 234 -3.00 -24.47 -3.20
C ARG A 234 -1.83 -24.67 -2.25
N VAL A 235 -0.78 -23.88 -2.42
CA VAL A 235 0.39 -23.91 -1.53
C VAL A 235 -0.03 -23.56 -0.10
N ALA A 236 -0.84 -22.52 0.08
CA ALA A 236 -1.36 -22.14 1.40
C ALA A 236 -2.24 -23.25 2.03
N ALA A 237 -3.04 -23.99 1.23
CA ALA A 237 -3.80 -25.13 1.72
C ALA A 237 -2.89 -26.27 2.18
N ASP A 238 -1.87 -26.62 1.40
CA ASP A 238 -0.90 -27.67 1.75
C ASP A 238 -0.13 -27.32 3.02
N LEU A 239 0.36 -26.08 3.12
CA LEU A 239 1.01 -25.57 4.33
C LEU A 239 0.08 -25.59 5.56
N THR A 240 -1.18 -25.21 5.38
CA THR A 240 -2.16 -25.25 6.48
C THR A 240 -2.39 -26.68 6.95
N ARG A 241 -2.56 -27.66 6.05
CA ARG A 241 -2.70 -29.07 6.40
C ARG A 241 -1.46 -29.62 7.12
N MET A 242 -0.26 -29.25 6.65
CA MET A 242 1.00 -29.60 7.30
C MET A 242 1.03 -29.05 8.74
N LEU A 243 0.76 -27.76 8.92
CA LEU A 243 0.76 -27.11 10.24
C LEU A 243 -0.25 -27.76 11.20
N LEU A 244 -1.45 -28.11 10.71
CA LEU A 244 -2.48 -28.80 11.50
C LEU A 244 -2.06 -30.21 11.94
N SER A 245 -1.33 -30.92 11.07
CA SER A 245 -0.84 -32.28 11.33
C SER A 245 0.35 -32.30 12.31
N GLU A 246 1.30 -31.38 12.11
CA GLU A 246 2.54 -31.34 12.91
C GLU A 246 2.34 -30.66 14.27
N HIS A 247 1.33 -29.80 14.39
CA HIS A 247 1.04 -29.02 15.57
C HIS A 247 -0.42 -29.19 16.03
N PRO A 248 -0.77 -30.29 16.71
CA PRO A 248 -2.13 -30.51 17.23
C PRO A 248 -2.60 -29.41 18.20
N ASP A 249 -1.65 -28.70 18.84
CA ASP A 249 -1.87 -27.56 19.73
C ASP A 249 -1.82 -26.20 19.01
N LEU A 250 -1.96 -26.17 17.67
CA LEU A 250 -2.09 -24.94 16.91
C LEU A 250 -3.39 -24.23 17.31
N VAL A 251 -3.30 -22.98 17.75
CA VAL A 251 -4.42 -22.15 18.22
C VAL A 251 -4.61 -20.88 17.42
N GLY A 252 -3.67 -20.53 16.54
CA GLY A 252 -3.78 -19.33 15.71
C GLY A 252 -3.01 -19.43 14.40
N ILE A 253 -3.52 -18.76 13.38
CA ILE A 253 -2.86 -18.56 12.09
C ILE A 253 -2.95 -17.07 11.73
N TYR A 254 -1.80 -16.46 11.45
CA TYR A 254 -1.74 -15.15 10.84
C TYR A 254 -1.39 -15.29 9.35
N SER A 255 -2.37 -14.99 8.48
CA SER A 255 -2.18 -14.92 7.04
C SER A 255 -1.65 -13.53 6.65
N ILE A 256 -0.35 -13.45 6.40
CA ILE A 256 0.37 -12.19 6.13
C ILE A 256 0.09 -11.67 4.73
N GLY A 257 -0.03 -12.57 3.75
CA GLY A 257 -0.22 -12.26 2.34
C GLY A 257 -1.54 -12.77 1.78
N ALA A 258 -1.50 -13.23 0.53
CA ALA A 258 -2.64 -13.87 -0.13
C ALA A 258 -2.63 -15.40 0.08
N GLY A 259 -3.54 -16.11 -0.63
CA GLY A 259 -3.72 -17.56 -0.44
C GLY A 259 -4.83 -17.92 0.56
N ASN A 260 -5.54 -16.95 1.07
CA ASN A 260 -6.60 -17.09 2.09
C ASN A 260 -7.67 -18.14 1.72
N ARG A 261 -7.98 -18.33 0.44
CA ARG A 261 -8.87 -19.39 -0.03
C ARG A 261 -8.39 -20.77 0.42
N GLY A 262 -7.11 -21.05 0.28
CA GLY A 262 -6.53 -22.34 0.66
C GLY A 262 -6.54 -22.58 2.17
N ILE A 263 -6.32 -21.53 2.97
CA ILE A 263 -6.41 -21.59 4.43
C ILE A 263 -7.85 -21.96 4.85
N VAL A 264 -8.85 -21.29 4.27
CA VAL A 264 -10.26 -21.60 4.55
C VAL A 264 -10.59 -23.07 4.20
N GLU A 265 -10.22 -23.50 2.99
CA GLU A 265 -10.45 -24.88 2.53
C GLU A 265 -9.82 -25.93 3.46
N ALA A 266 -8.57 -25.74 3.86
CA ALA A 266 -7.88 -26.68 4.75
C ALA A 266 -8.46 -26.73 6.16
N LEU A 267 -8.83 -25.58 6.72
CA LEU A 267 -9.46 -25.51 8.04
C LEU A 267 -10.87 -26.14 8.03
N GLU A 268 -11.70 -25.85 7.05
CA GLU A 268 -13.03 -26.44 6.90
C GLU A 268 -12.94 -27.97 6.74
N GLN A 269 -11.99 -28.46 5.92
CA GLN A 269 -11.77 -29.91 5.72
C GLN A 269 -11.29 -30.63 6.99
N SER A 270 -10.51 -29.94 7.84
CA SER A 270 -10.02 -30.51 9.10
C SER A 270 -11.07 -30.51 10.22
N GLY A 271 -12.17 -29.77 10.07
CA GLY A 271 -13.18 -29.56 11.11
C GLY A 271 -12.73 -28.62 12.23
N ARG A 272 -11.53 -27.99 12.12
CA ARG A 272 -10.95 -27.14 13.18
C ARG A 272 -11.16 -25.63 12.94
N GLN A 273 -12.00 -25.25 11.98
CA GLN A 273 -12.21 -23.86 11.58
C GLN A 273 -12.76 -22.94 12.70
N HIS A 274 -13.32 -23.49 13.76
CA HIS A 274 -13.80 -22.73 14.93
C HIS A 274 -12.92 -22.87 16.16
N GLU A 275 -11.84 -23.64 16.06
CA GLU A 275 -10.89 -23.85 17.14
C GLU A 275 -9.65 -22.97 17.02
N ILE A 276 -9.33 -22.54 15.81
CA ILE A 276 -8.12 -21.80 15.46
C ILE A 276 -8.47 -20.37 15.13
N VAL A 277 -7.89 -19.42 15.84
CA VAL A 277 -8.03 -17.99 15.55
C VAL A 277 -7.30 -17.66 14.27
N VAL A 278 -8.01 -17.12 13.28
CA VAL A 278 -7.42 -16.74 11.99
C VAL A 278 -7.57 -15.25 11.78
N VAL A 279 -6.43 -14.59 11.65
CA VAL A 279 -6.35 -13.18 11.26
C VAL A 279 -5.66 -13.09 9.91
N GLY A 280 -6.22 -12.35 8.98
CA GLY A 280 -5.65 -12.21 7.64
C GLY A 280 -5.72 -10.79 7.11
N HIS A 281 -5.27 -10.65 5.88
CA HIS A 281 -5.29 -9.38 5.15
C HIS A 281 -6.27 -9.43 3.99
N GLU A 282 -6.81 -8.27 3.68
CA GLU A 282 -7.68 -7.90 2.57
C GLU A 282 -9.08 -8.53 2.60
N LEU A 283 -10.09 -7.67 2.53
CA LEU A 283 -11.50 -8.08 2.45
C LEU A 283 -11.83 -8.51 1.01
N THR A 284 -11.47 -9.74 0.69
CA THR A 284 -11.76 -10.41 -0.58
C THR A 284 -13.02 -11.24 -0.48
N THR A 285 -13.50 -11.78 -1.59
CA THR A 285 -14.65 -12.74 -1.58
C THR A 285 -14.37 -13.93 -0.64
N HIS A 286 -13.12 -14.40 -0.56
CA HIS A 286 -12.74 -15.56 0.25
C HIS A 286 -12.68 -15.22 1.75
N THR A 287 -12.04 -14.11 2.11
CA THR A 287 -11.95 -13.69 3.52
C THR A 287 -13.29 -13.21 4.05
N ARG A 288 -14.11 -12.55 3.20
CA ARG A 288 -15.49 -12.20 3.53
C ARG A 288 -16.32 -13.45 3.85
N ARG A 289 -16.24 -14.49 3.00
CA ARG A 289 -16.88 -15.78 3.28
C ARG A 289 -16.35 -16.37 4.60
N GLY A 290 -15.02 -16.36 4.79
CA GLY A 290 -14.40 -16.87 6.01
C GLY A 290 -14.87 -16.16 7.28
N LEU A 291 -15.05 -14.83 7.24
CA LEU A 291 -15.65 -14.08 8.35
C LEU A 291 -17.10 -14.49 8.61
N LEU A 292 -17.91 -14.62 7.56
CA LEU A 292 -19.33 -15.01 7.68
C LEU A 292 -19.51 -16.44 8.21
N THR A 293 -18.63 -17.36 7.82
CA THR A 293 -18.66 -18.77 8.30
C THR A 293 -17.92 -18.96 9.63
N GLY A 294 -17.20 -17.94 10.13
CA GLY A 294 -16.43 -18.01 11.38
C GLY A 294 -15.13 -18.78 11.23
N THR A 295 -14.59 -18.95 10.01
CA THR A 295 -13.25 -19.49 9.76
C THR A 295 -12.18 -18.40 9.93
N PHE A 296 -12.51 -17.14 9.65
CA PHE A 296 -11.70 -15.97 9.97
C PHE A 296 -12.35 -15.21 11.14
N ASP A 297 -11.53 -14.77 12.08
CA ASP A 297 -11.95 -13.94 13.22
C ASP A 297 -11.83 -12.46 12.91
N ALA A 298 -10.80 -12.08 12.16
CA ALA A 298 -10.58 -10.70 11.75
C ALA A 298 -9.84 -10.61 10.40
N VAL A 299 -10.12 -9.54 9.68
CA VAL A 299 -9.42 -9.19 8.43
C VAL A 299 -8.97 -7.73 8.51
N LEU A 300 -7.68 -7.49 8.31
CA LEU A 300 -7.11 -6.17 8.15
C LEU A 300 -7.17 -5.77 6.69
N HIS A 301 -7.60 -4.55 6.41
CA HIS A 301 -7.85 -4.10 5.05
C HIS A 301 -7.27 -2.71 4.80
N GLN A 302 -6.78 -2.50 3.60
CA GLN A 302 -6.34 -1.22 3.08
C GLN A 302 -7.19 -0.85 1.86
N GLN A 303 -7.61 0.42 1.78
CA GLN A 303 -8.46 0.88 0.70
C GLN A 303 -7.64 1.15 -0.57
N VAL A 304 -7.75 0.26 -1.54
CA VAL A 304 -7.02 0.34 -2.81
C VAL A 304 -7.30 1.64 -3.56
N SER A 305 -8.54 2.13 -3.54
CA SER A 305 -8.91 3.40 -4.20
C SER A 305 -8.18 4.60 -3.59
N ASP A 306 -8.00 4.61 -2.26
CA ASP A 306 -7.26 5.66 -1.56
C ASP A 306 -5.77 5.59 -1.93
N GLU A 307 -5.19 4.38 -1.96
CA GLU A 307 -3.78 4.19 -2.36
C GLU A 307 -3.50 4.71 -3.76
N ILE A 308 -4.34 4.36 -4.75
CA ILE A 308 -4.16 4.81 -6.12
C ILE A 308 -4.38 6.33 -6.24
N SER A 309 -5.38 6.88 -5.54
CA SER A 309 -5.63 8.33 -5.55
C SER A 309 -4.45 9.09 -4.95
N VAL A 310 -3.94 8.67 -3.79
CA VAL A 310 -2.77 9.27 -3.13
C VAL A 310 -1.52 9.12 -3.99
N ALA A 311 -1.34 7.97 -4.65
CA ALA A 311 -0.22 7.74 -5.56
C ALA A 311 -0.22 8.72 -6.75
N VAL A 312 -1.37 8.89 -7.40
CA VAL A 312 -1.54 9.82 -8.51
C VAL A 312 -1.29 11.26 -8.07
N GLU A 313 -1.83 11.66 -6.92
CA GLU A 313 -1.62 13.01 -6.36
C GLU A 313 -0.16 13.26 -6.02
N THR A 314 0.52 12.28 -5.42
CA THR A 314 1.93 12.37 -5.04
C THR A 314 2.83 12.51 -6.28
N LEU A 315 2.61 11.68 -7.32
CA LEU A 315 3.35 11.80 -8.57
C LEU A 315 3.07 13.14 -9.27
N ARG A 316 1.84 13.61 -9.22
CA ARG A 316 1.46 14.92 -9.79
C ARG A 316 2.16 16.06 -9.05
N ALA A 317 2.14 16.05 -7.72
CA ALA A 317 2.81 17.04 -6.89
C ALA A 317 4.31 17.10 -7.20
N ALA A 318 4.96 15.95 -7.35
CA ALA A 318 6.36 15.87 -7.73
C ALA A 318 6.62 16.49 -9.12
N CYS A 319 5.80 16.15 -10.12
CA CYS A 319 5.92 16.69 -11.47
C CYS A 319 5.64 18.21 -11.54
N ASP A 320 4.79 18.72 -10.66
CA ASP A 320 4.46 20.15 -10.56
C ASP A 320 5.47 20.93 -9.70
N GLY A 321 6.48 20.22 -9.13
CA GLY A 321 7.55 20.84 -8.33
C GLY A 321 7.10 21.29 -6.93
N ILE A 322 6.11 20.64 -6.37
CA ILE A 322 5.62 20.90 -5.00
C ILE A 322 6.53 20.16 -4.03
N ALA A 323 7.54 20.86 -3.50
CA ALA A 323 8.61 20.25 -2.70
C ALA A 323 8.12 19.71 -1.33
N ASP A 324 7.11 20.34 -0.74
CA ASP A 324 6.64 20.03 0.63
C ASP A 324 5.40 19.10 0.63
N HIS A 325 5.15 18.38 -0.48
CA HIS A 325 4.04 17.43 -0.52
C HIS A 325 4.33 16.23 0.36
N VAL A 326 3.50 16.00 1.35
CA VAL A 326 3.53 14.81 2.21
C VAL A 326 2.23 14.03 1.95
N PRO A 327 2.29 12.80 1.42
CA PRO A 327 1.10 12.01 1.20
C PRO A 327 0.40 11.68 2.52
N PRO A 328 -0.94 11.71 2.57
CA PRO A 328 -1.67 11.28 3.75
C PRO A 328 -1.43 9.78 4.03
N PRO A 329 -1.44 9.36 5.30
CA PRO A 329 -1.29 7.95 5.65
C PRO A 329 -2.50 7.14 5.17
N ILE A 330 -2.23 5.95 4.64
CA ILE A 330 -3.29 4.97 4.35
C ILE A 330 -3.71 4.30 5.65
N ARG A 331 -5.02 4.23 5.89
CA ARG A 331 -5.59 3.64 7.10
C ARG A 331 -5.67 2.14 7.00
N ILE A 332 -5.62 1.49 8.18
CA ILE A 332 -5.90 0.07 8.34
C ILE A 332 -7.30 -0.06 8.89
N ASP A 333 -8.21 -0.63 8.12
CA ASP A 333 -9.55 -0.98 8.56
C ASP A 333 -9.55 -2.40 9.14
N ILE A 334 -10.42 -2.65 10.13
CA ILE A 334 -10.59 -3.97 10.73
C ILE A 334 -12.01 -4.44 10.42
N PHE A 335 -12.11 -5.59 9.77
CA PHE A 335 -13.36 -6.27 9.53
C PHE A 335 -13.50 -7.49 10.42
N LEU A 336 -14.62 -7.56 11.11
CA LEU A 336 -15.13 -8.69 11.84
C LEU A 336 -16.43 -9.14 11.18
N ARG A 337 -16.97 -10.28 11.59
CA ARG A 337 -18.21 -10.80 11.04
C ARG A 337 -19.37 -9.77 11.02
N ASP A 338 -19.47 -8.94 12.05
CA ASP A 338 -20.65 -8.10 12.28
C ASP A 338 -20.55 -6.68 11.67
N ASN A 339 -19.41 -6.32 11.09
CA ASN A 339 -19.24 -5.02 10.40
C ASN A 339 -18.95 -5.15 8.89
N ILE A 340 -19.26 -6.31 8.31
CA ILE A 340 -19.20 -6.51 6.87
C ILE A 340 -20.55 -6.14 6.27
N SER A 341 -20.59 -5.12 5.45
CA SER A 341 -21.79 -4.72 4.67
C SER A 341 -21.96 -5.55 3.40
#